data_3bcc37dae563135a525b6c4cf3623b05
#
_entry.id   3bcc37dae563135a525b6c4cf3623b05
#
_cell.length_a   1.000
_cell.length_b   1.000
_cell.length_c   1.000
_cell.angle_alpha   90.00
_cell.angle_beta   90.00
_cell.angle_gamma   90.00
#
_symmetry.space_group_name_H-M   'P 1'
#
loop_
_entity.id
_entity.type
_entity.pdbx_description
1 polymer ?
#
loop_
_entity_poly.entity_id
_entity_poly.type
_entity_poly.pdbx_seq_one_letter_code
_entity_poly.pdbx_strand_id
1 'polypeptide(L)'
;DFSEYSVQTVEFGRNLLNVALSMDHAERATTLIPLGAKIKTIDEMGNEVETDERVGIAAVNDGKNYIFDDAAVKEIGWIWATEIWEDVTLPANLLRKAQTRLPELSKGIVSMELTIVDESDTGADIGDIHARQYVDCLSPPHGIDGRYLCVSKTTDYLNPANNTITIGASGVRLTSASVRQ
;
A
#
# COMPACT_ATOMS: atom_id res chain seq x y z
N ASP A 1 1.59 -12.09 14.00
CA ASP A 1 2.54 -12.84 13.16
C ASP A 1 1.75 -13.35 11.95
N PHE A 2 1.92 -12.69 10.81
CA PHE A 2 1.29 -13.08 9.54
C PHE A 2 2.26 -14.01 8.81
N SER A 3 2.29 -15.27 9.19
CA SER A 3 3.23 -16.25 8.62
C SER A 3 2.54 -17.46 7.99
N GLU A 4 1.23 -17.38 7.77
CA GLU A 4 0.54 -18.45 7.06
C GLU A 4 0.71 -18.29 5.56
N TYR A 5 1.15 -19.37 4.94
CA TYR A 5 1.28 -19.50 3.49
C TYR A 5 0.16 -20.40 2.97
N SER A 6 -0.47 -19.99 1.88
CA SER A 6 -1.39 -20.87 1.17
C SER A 6 -0.63 -22.06 0.60
N VAL A 7 -1.23 -23.23 0.69
CA VAL A 7 -0.73 -24.47 0.06
C VAL A 7 -1.00 -24.44 -1.44
N GLN A 8 -2.00 -23.65 -1.86
CA GLN A 8 -2.37 -23.50 -3.26
C GLN A 8 -1.60 -22.35 -3.91
N THR A 9 -1.18 -22.58 -5.15
CA THR A 9 -0.65 -21.53 -6.04
C THR A 9 -1.74 -21.12 -7.02
N VAL A 10 -1.91 -19.81 -7.22
CA VAL A 10 -2.82 -19.26 -8.24
C VAL A 10 -2.05 -19.14 -9.55
N GLU A 11 -2.43 -19.92 -10.57
CA GLU A 11 -1.69 -20.06 -11.80
C GLU A 11 -2.57 -19.87 -13.03
N PHE A 12 -2.08 -19.08 -13.99
CA PHE A 12 -2.73 -18.88 -15.29
C PHE A 12 -2.76 -20.22 -16.08
N GLY A 13 -3.93 -20.55 -16.57
CA GLY A 13 -4.16 -21.83 -17.28
C GLY A 13 -4.46 -23.03 -16.37
N ARG A 14 -4.48 -22.83 -15.05
CA ARG A 14 -4.87 -23.85 -14.06
C ARG A 14 -6.13 -23.41 -13.29
N ASN A 15 -5.99 -22.50 -12.38
CA ASN A 15 -7.07 -22.08 -11.48
C ASN A 15 -7.30 -20.55 -11.47
N LEU A 16 -6.53 -19.77 -12.21
CA LEU A 16 -6.76 -18.35 -12.43
C LEU A 16 -7.64 -18.15 -13.67
N LEU A 17 -8.83 -17.60 -13.47
CA LEU A 17 -9.81 -17.36 -14.54
C LEU A 17 -9.75 -15.94 -15.10
N ASN A 18 -9.57 -14.94 -14.22
CA ASN A 18 -9.53 -13.54 -14.62
C ASN A 18 -8.66 -12.72 -13.68
N VAL A 19 -8.12 -11.62 -14.22
CA VAL A 19 -7.34 -10.62 -13.48
C VAL A 19 -7.96 -9.26 -13.71
N ALA A 20 -8.45 -8.63 -12.66
CA ALA A 20 -8.89 -7.23 -12.68
C ALA A 20 -7.91 -6.39 -11.84
N LEU A 21 -7.29 -5.41 -12.47
CA LEU A 21 -6.46 -4.43 -11.76
C LEU A 21 -7.37 -3.39 -11.14
N SER A 22 -7.32 -3.25 -9.84
CA SER A 22 -7.95 -2.15 -9.12
C SER A 22 -6.83 -1.25 -8.59
N MET A 23 -6.79 -0.02 -9.07
CA MET A 23 -5.95 1.02 -8.49
C MET A 23 -6.83 1.83 -7.55
N ASP A 24 -6.59 1.70 -6.26
CA ASP A 24 -7.22 2.60 -5.31
C ASP A 24 -6.46 3.93 -5.34
N HIS A 25 -7.08 4.93 -5.93
CA HIS A 25 -6.57 6.29 -6.00
C HIS A 25 -6.94 7.12 -4.77
N ALA A 26 -7.73 6.59 -3.86
CA ALA A 26 -8.29 7.35 -2.73
C ALA A 26 -7.19 7.85 -1.77
N GLU A 27 -6.05 7.16 -1.70
CA GLU A 27 -4.91 7.54 -0.86
C GLU A 27 -3.68 7.98 -1.67
N ARG A 28 -3.81 8.11 -2.99
CA ARG A 28 -2.68 8.53 -3.82
C ARG A 28 -2.37 10.00 -3.60
N ALA A 29 -1.11 10.31 -3.30
CA ALA A 29 -0.66 11.69 -3.18
C ALA A 29 0.70 11.87 -3.83
N THR A 30 0.87 12.99 -4.55
CA THR A 30 2.13 13.37 -5.18
C THR A 30 2.90 14.39 -4.35
N THR A 31 2.23 14.96 -3.35
CA THR A 31 2.78 15.99 -2.48
C THR A 31 2.35 15.72 -1.04
N LEU A 32 3.30 15.76 -0.13
CA LEU A 32 3.09 15.45 1.28
C LEU A 32 3.50 16.62 2.16
N ILE A 33 2.59 17.03 3.05
CA ILE A 33 2.84 17.97 4.13
C ILE A 33 3.03 17.15 5.41
N PRO A 34 4.27 16.94 5.86
CA PRO A 34 4.51 16.20 7.08
C PRO A 34 4.37 17.13 8.30
N LEU A 35 3.66 16.65 9.31
CA LEU A 35 3.51 17.33 10.60
C LEU A 35 3.99 16.41 11.71
N GLY A 36 4.81 16.95 12.59
CA GLY A 36 5.34 16.24 13.76
C GLY A 36 4.49 16.39 15.01
N ALA A 37 5.13 16.17 16.15
CA ALA A 37 4.55 16.39 17.46
C ALA A 37 4.12 17.84 17.64
N LYS A 38 3.19 18.08 18.54
CA LYS A 38 2.84 19.43 18.99
C LYS A 38 4.04 20.09 19.68
N ILE A 39 4.20 21.38 19.45
CA ILE A 39 5.26 22.17 20.08
C ILE A 39 4.81 22.49 21.50
N LYS A 40 5.69 22.23 22.46
CA LYS A 40 5.46 22.62 23.86
C LYS A 40 6.11 23.97 24.11
N THR A 41 5.41 24.81 24.83
CA THR A 41 5.90 26.10 25.32
C THR A 41 5.69 26.18 26.83
N ILE A 42 6.35 27.17 27.46
CA ILE A 42 6.20 27.43 28.90
C ILE A 42 5.25 28.61 29.06
N ASP A 43 4.19 28.41 29.85
CA ASP A 43 3.26 29.50 30.19
C ASP A 43 3.86 30.50 31.17
N GLU A 44 3.13 31.59 31.44
CA GLU A 44 3.55 32.63 32.40
C GLU A 44 3.74 32.12 33.85
N MET A 45 3.21 30.94 34.15
CA MET A 45 3.31 30.28 35.47
C MET A 45 4.43 29.24 35.52
N GLY A 46 5.18 29.05 34.40
CA GLY A 46 6.29 28.10 34.34
C GLY A 46 5.87 26.65 34.03
N ASN A 47 4.63 26.40 33.62
CA ASN A 47 4.17 25.07 33.26
C ASN A 47 4.37 24.80 31.76
N GLU A 48 4.70 23.56 31.41
CA GLU A 48 4.68 23.14 30.01
C GLU A 48 3.24 23.07 29.48
N VAL A 49 2.96 23.77 28.41
CA VAL A 49 1.68 23.78 27.70
C VAL A 49 1.89 23.38 26.25
N GLU A 50 1.06 22.48 25.74
CA GLU A 50 1.06 22.14 24.33
C GLU A 50 0.37 23.24 23.52
N THR A 51 1.03 23.67 22.44
CA THR A 51 0.43 24.61 21.48
C THR A 51 -0.32 23.86 20.40
N ASP A 52 -1.12 24.59 19.62
CA ASP A 52 -1.73 24.01 18.39
C ASP A 52 -0.75 23.90 17.23
N GLU A 53 0.44 24.49 17.36
CA GLU A 53 1.50 24.40 16.37
C GLU A 53 2.19 23.05 16.43
N ARG A 54 2.55 22.53 15.25
CA ARG A 54 3.26 21.27 15.10
C ARG A 54 4.64 21.47 14.50
N VAL A 55 5.54 20.55 14.81
CA VAL A 55 6.85 20.50 14.18
C VAL A 55 6.66 20.30 12.68
N GLY A 56 7.23 21.20 11.89
CA GLY A 56 7.26 21.15 10.44
C GLY A 56 8.67 20.93 9.90
N ILE A 57 8.81 20.81 8.59
CA ILE A 57 10.09 20.58 7.92
C ILE A 57 10.72 21.83 7.32
N ALA A 58 10.06 22.97 7.36
CA ALA A 58 10.51 24.18 6.66
C ALA A 58 11.95 24.60 7.02
N ALA A 59 12.35 24.44 8.28
CA ALA A 59 13.68 24.80 8.76
C ALA A 59 14.83 23.97 8.13
N VAL A 60 14.52 22.79 7.60
CA VAL A 60 15.48 21.82 7.03
C VAL A 60 15.18 21.46 5.56
N ASN A 61 14.25 22.19 4.94
CA ASN A 61 13.77 21.94 3.59
C ASN A 61 13.58 23.24 2.79
N ASP A 62 14.60 24.10 2.80
CA ASP A 62 14.66 25.36 2.06
C ASP A 62 13.42 26.27 2.25
N GLY A 63 12.87 26.29 3.47
CA GLY A 63 11.68 27.08 3.80
C GLY A 63 10.36 26.47 3.35
N LYS A 64 10.36 25.31 2.70
CA LYS A 64 9.15 24.61 2.25
C LYS A 64 8.67 23.66 3.33
N ASN A 65 7.38 23.70 3.64
CA ASN A 65 6.74 22.80 4.59
C ASN A 65 6.16 21.53 3.94
N TYR A 66 6.52 21.24 2.70
CA TYR A 66 6.08 20.07 1.92
C TYR A 66 7.21 19.47 1.11
N ILE A 67 7.05 18.21 0.74
CA ILE A 67 7.88 17.51 -0.26
C ILE A 67 6.97 16.98 -1.36
N PHE A 68 7.52 16.72 -2.55
CA PHE A 68 6.77 16.21 -3.69
C PHE A 68 7.60 15.23 -4.53
N ASP A 69 6.92 14.33 -5.22
CA ASP A 69 7.50 13.43 -6.22
C ASP A 69 7.35 14.07 -7.61
N ASP A 70 8.46 14.55 -8.15
CA ASP A 70 8.47 15.27 -9.43
C ASP A 70 7.96 14.42 -10.61
N ALA A 71 8.24 13.12 -10.61
CA ALA A 71 7.77 12.20 -11.64
C ALA A 71 6.26 12.00 -11.57
N ALA A 72 5.73 11.76 -10.37
CA ALA A 72 4.32 11.58 -10.16
C ALA A 72 3.52 12.88 -10.41
N VAL A 73 4.06 14.05 -10.02
CA VAL A 73 3.43 15.35 -10.30
C VAL A 73 3.32 15.59 -11.82
N LYS A 74 4.35 15.22 -12.60
CA LYS A 74 4.31 15.34 -14.07
C LYS A 74 3.29 14.41 -14.73
N GLU A 75 3.09 13.23 -14.13
CA GLU A 75 2.18 12.21 -14.65
C GLU A 75 0.70 12.53 -14.35
N ILE A 76 0.39 12.85 -13.10
CA ILE A 76 -0.99 12.95 -12.60
C ILE A 76 -1.34 14.30 -11.95
N GLY A 77 -0.39 15.24 -11.89
CA GLY A 77 -0.60 16.55 -11.28
C GLY A 77 -0.36 16.58 -9.78
N TRP A 78 -0.69 17.73 -9.17
CA TRP A 78 -0.53 17.99 -7.75
C TRP A 78 -1.69 17.39 -6.95
N ILE A 79 -1.41 16.36 -6.16
CA ILE A 79 -2.36 15.74 -5.23
C ILE A 79 -1.75 15.86 -3.84
N TRP A 80 -2.40 16.62 -2.97
CA TRP A 80 -1.90 16.97 -1.66
C TRP A 80 -2.38 15.98 -0.59
N ALA A 81 -1.48 15.54 0.27
CA ALA A 81 -1.80 14.83 1.49
C ALA A 81 -1.11 15.49 2.69
N THR A 82 -1.68 15.31 3.85
CA THR A 82 -1.09 15.69 5.13
C THR A 82 -1.00 14.46 6.00
N GLU A 83 0.17 14.18 6.55
CA GLU A 83 0.37 13.05 7.46
C GLU A 83 1.01 13.54 8.77
N ILE A 84 0.49 13.03 9.90
CA ILE A 84 0.89 13.46 11.23
C ILE A 84 1.66 12.34 11.93
N TRP A 85 2.86 12.64 12.42
CA TRP A 85 3.69 11.75 13.23
C TRP A 85 3.91 12.36 14.61
N GLU A 86 3.05 12.02 15.55
CA GLU A 86 3.05 12.58 16.90
C GLU A 86 4.30 12.24 17.72
N ASP A 87 5.00 11.18 17.34
CA ASP A 87 6.25 10.72 17.92
C ASP A 87 7.49 11.48 17.45
N VAL A 88 7.36 12.34 16.43
CA VAL A 88 8.50 13.02 15.81
C VAL A 88 8.62 14.47 16.24
N THR A 89 9.64 14.77 17.03
CA THR A 89 9.91 16.09 17.58
C THR A 89 11.00 16.87 16.85
N LEU A 90 11.76 16.23 15.94
CA LEU A 90 12.87 16.85 15.21
C LEU A 90 12.53 17.00 13.73
N PRO A 91 12.65 18.23 13.15
CA PRO A 91 12.37 18.50 11.74
C PRO A 91 13.15 17.60 10.76
N ALA A 92 14.42 17.30 11.04
CA ALA A 92 15.24 16.43 10.19
C ALA A 92 14.74 14.98 10.16
N ASN A 93 14.28 14.45 11.30
CA ASN A 93 13.69 13.11 11.37
C ASN A 93 12.33 13.08 10.66
N LEU A 94 11.55 14.15 10.79
CA LEU A 94 10.28 14.30 10.11
C LEU A 94 10.46 14.30 8.59
N LEU A 95 11.43 15.08 8.09
CA LEU A 95 11.77 15.11 6.67
C LEU A 95 12.16 13.73 6.15
N ARG A 96 13.03 13.01 6.87
CA ARG A 96 13.44 11.65 6.47
C ARG A 96 12.26 10.68 6.43
N LYS A 97 11.38 10.73 7.44
CA LYS A 97 10.17 9.89 7.51
C LYS A 97 9.24 10.18 6.33
N ALA A 98 9.03 11.46 6.02
CA ALA A 98 8.25 11.91 4.87
C ALA A 98 8.85 11.46 3.53
N GLN A 99 10.18 11.57 3.36
CA GLN A 99 10.87 11.10 2.15
C GLN A 99 10.75 9.59 1.93
N THR A 100 10.66 8.81 2.99
CA THR A 100 10.40 7.36 2.90
C THR A 100 8.94 7.07 2.52
N ARG A 101 8.01 7.87 3.05
CA ARG A 101 6.56 7.68 2.87
C ARG A 101 6.05 8.14 1.51
N LEU A 102 6.56 9.25 0.99
CA LEU A 102 6.08 9.85 -0.25
C LEU A 102 6.11 8.90 -1.47
N PRO A 103 7.17 8.10 -1.72
CA PRO A 103 7.18 7.13 -2.82
C PRO A 103 6.12 6.04 -2.71
N GLU A 104 5.66 5.71 -1.51
CA GLU A 104 4.56 4.77 -1.29
C GLU A 104 3.22 5.42 -1.66
N LEU A 105 3.00 6.67 -1.22
CA LEU A 105 1.81 7.44 -1.55
C LEU A 105 1.73 7.77 -3.05
N SER A 106 2.83 8.12 -3.68
CA SER A 106 2.84 8.51 -5.09
C SER A 106 2.54 7.34 -6.04
N LYS A 107 2.92 6.13 -5.65
CA LYS A 107 2.60 4.91 -6.43
C LYS A 107 1.15 4.50 -6.32
N GLY A 108 0.47 4.87 -5.24
CA GLY A 108 -0.87 4.37 -4.90
C GLY A 108 -0.85 2.91 -4.45
N ILE A 109 -1.97 2.47 -3.91
CA ILE A 109 -2.17 1.06 -3.58
C ILE A 109 -2.65 0.36 -4.84
N VAL A 110 -1.82 -0.49 -5.41
CA VAL A 110 -2.22 -1.39 -6.49
C VAL A 110 -2.75 -2.67 -5.83
N SER A 111 -4.05 -2.87 -5.88
CA SER A 111 -4.65 -4.15 -5.56
C SER A 111 -5.07 -4.85 -6.84
N MET A 112 -4.94 -6.18 -6.86
CA MET A 112 -5.40 -7.00 -7.96
C MET A 112 -6.52 -7.89 -7.46
N GLU A 113 -7.65 -7.85 -8.14
CA GLU A 113 -8.72 -8.82 -7.94
C GLU A 113 -8.54 -9.96 -8.92
N LEU A 114 -8.38 -11.15 -8.39
CA LEU A 114 -8.20 -12.37 -9.15
C LEU A 114 -9.47 -13.22 -9.01
N THR A 115 -10.09 -13.56 -10.13
CA THR A 115 -11.14 -14.58 -10.15
C THR A 115 -10.46 -15.94 -10.25
N ILE A 116 -10.71 -16.80 -9.28
CA ILE A 116 -10.04 -18.09 -9.15
C ILE A 116 -11.03 -19.24 -8.97
N VAL A 117 -10.61 -20.44 -9.34
CA VAL A 117 -11.21 -21.68 -8.83
C VAL A 117 -10.38 -22.12 -7.63
N ASP A 118 -10.98 -22.11 -6.45
CA ASP A 118 -10.33 -22.67 -5.27
C ASP A 118 -10.35 -24.19 -5.38
N GLU A 119 -9.18 -24.81 -5.41
CA GLU A 119 -9.06 -26.27 -5.61
C GLU A 119 -9.65 -27.06 -4.45
N SER A 120 -9.77 -26.48 -3.26
CA SER A 120 -10.48 -27.10 -2.14
C SER A 120 -11.96 -27.32 -2.44
N ASP A 121 -12.58 -26.44 -3.23
CA ASP A 121 -13.98 -26.55 -3.64
C ASP A 121 -14.22 -27.68 -4.68
N THR A 122 -13.16 -28.19 -5.30
CA THR A 122 -13.22 -29.26 -6.29
C THR A 122 -13.12 -30.65 -5.69
N GLY A 123 -13.06 -30.77 -4.36
CA GLY A 123 -12.91 -32.01 -3.63
C GLY A 123 -11.47 -32.53 -3.53
N ALA A 124 -10.49 -31.70 -3.90
CA ALA A 124 -9.09 -31.96 -3.61
C ALA A 124 -8.83 -31.83 -2.11
N ASP A 125 -8.03 -32.72 -1.53
CA ASP A 125 -7.59 -32.62 -0.13
C ASP A 125 -6.46 -31.60 0.00
N ILE A 126 -6.78 -30.34 -0.31
CA ILE A 126 -5.88 -29.20 -0.30
C ILE A 126 -6.55 -28.11 0.55
N GLY A 127 -5.79 -27.49 1.43
CA GLY A 127 -6.28 -26.36 2.24
C GLY A 127 -6.77 -25.20 1.38
N ASP A 128 -7.86 -24.55 1.78
CA ASP A 128 -8.45 -23.45 1.04
C ASP A 128 -7.57 -22.17 1.15
N ILE A 129 -7.81 -21.20 0.27
CA ILE A 129 -7.15 -19.88 0.33
C ILE A 129 -7.95 -18.99 1.28
N HIS A 130 -7.30 -18.37 2.26
CA HIS A 130 -7.95 -17.43 3.18
C HIS A 130 -7.37 -16.02 3.10
N ALA A 131 -8.14 -15.05 3.54
CA ALA A 131 -7.61 -13.71 3.81
C ALA A 131 -6.49 -13.77 4.85
N ARG A 132 -5.49 -12.92 4.70
CA ARG A 132 -4.28 -12.81 5.53
C ARG A 132 -3.25 -13.92 5.34
N GLN A 133 -3.39 -14.76 4.35
CA GLN A 133 -2.35 -15.69 3.90
C GLN A 133 -1.53 -15.08 2.77
N TYR A 134 -0.29 -15.53 2.65
CA TYR A 134 0.50 -15.30 1.45
C TYR A 134 0.18 -16.36 0.40
N VAL A 135 -0.10 -15.90 -0.81
CA VAL A 135 -0.44 -16.75 -1.97
C VAL A 135 0.60 -16.53 -3.04
N ASP A 136 1.17 -17.61 -3.55
CA ASP A 136 2.04 -17.55 -4.72
C ASP A 136 1.17 -17.43 -5.97
N CYS A 137 1.39 -16.39 -6.76
CA CYS A 137 0.64 -16.13 -7.98
C CYS A 137 1.58 -16.12 -9.18
N LEU A 138 1.22 -16.89 -10.21
CA LEU A 138 1.99 -17.01 -11.44
C LEU A 138 1.09 -16.79 -12.64
N SER A 139 1.25 -15.63 -13.30
CA SER A 139 0.55 -15.32 -14.54
C SER A 139 1.44 -14.47 -15.46
N PRO A 140 2.31 -15.11 -16.24
CA PRO A 140 3.22 -14.42 -17.14
C PRO A 140 2.52 -13.45 -18.11
N PRO A 141 1.35 -13.78 -18.69
CA PRO A 141 0.66 -12.87 -19.60
C PRO A 141 0.23 -11.55 -18.94
N HIS A 142 0.02 -11.57 -17.59
CA HIS A 142 -0.40 -10.39 -16.83
C HIS A 142 0.77 -9.74 -16.07
N GLY A 143 2.01 -10.26 -16.25
CA GLY A 143 3.19 -9.77 -15.53
C GLY A 143 3.16 -10.07 -14.02
N ILE A 144 2.40 -11.08 -13.60
CA ILE A 144 2.27 -11.51 -12.21
C ILE A 144 3.20 -12.72 -12.02
N ASP A 145 4.20 -12.54 -11.18
CA ASP A 145 5.11 -13.61 -10.76
C ASP A 145 5.62 -13.25 -9.37
N GLY A 146 5.07 -13.89 -8.36
CA GLY A 146 5.52 -13.63 -7.00
C GLY A 146 4.52 -14.01 -5.92
N ARG A 147 4.89 -13.64 -4.72
CA ARG A 147 4.13 -13.90 -3.50
C ARG A 147 3.41 -12.63 -3.06
N TYR A 148 2.11 -12.75 -2.85
CA TYR A 148 1.23 -11.63 -2.51
C TYR A 148 0.41 -11.96 -1.26
N LEU A 149 0.10 -10.93 -0.48
CA LEU A 149 -0.82 -11.07 0.63
C LEU A 149 -2.26 -11.09 0.11
N CYS A 150 -3.01 -12.13 0.42
CA CYS A 150 -4.46 -12.16 0.20
C CYS A 150 -5.12 -11.23 1.23
N VAL A 151 -5.67 -10.12 0.77
CA VAL A 151 -6.35 -9.11 1.61
C VAL A 151 -7.77 -9.54 1.93
N SER A 152 -8.48 -10.07 0.93
CA SER A 152 -9.85 -10.56 1.08
C SER A 152 -10.13 -11.71 0.14
N LYS A 153 -11.09 -12.55 0.51
CA LYS A 153 -11.67 -13.60 -0.34
C LYS A 153 -13.17 -13.46 -0.33
N THR A 154 -13.76 -13.53 -1.50
CA THR A 154 -15.22 -13.64 -1.67
C THR A 154 -15.53 -15.01 -2.25
N THR A 155 -16.37 -15.79 -1.58
CA THR A 155 -16.76 -17.13 -1.98
C THR A 155 -18.20 -17.12 -2.47
N ASP A 156 -18.42 -17.59 -3.69
CA ASP A 156 -19.75 -17.82 -4.24
C ASP A 156 -20.10 -19.32 -4.09
N TYR A 157 -20.91 -19.62 -3.09
CA TYR A 157 -21.31 -21.02 -2.81
C TYR A 157 -22.22 -21.64 -3.86
N LEU A 158 -22.84 -20.81 -4.70
CA LEU A 158 -23.70 -21.31 -5.79
C LEU A 158 -22.91 -21.55 -7.07
N ASN A 159 -21.85 -20.78 -7.28
CA ASN A 159 -20.97 -20.91 -8.43
C ASN A 159 -19.50 -20.70 -8.03
N PRO A 160 -18.79 -21.75 -7.64
CA PRO A 160 -17.39 -21.66 -7.20
C PRO A 160 -16.42 -21.04 -8.24
N ALA A 161 -16.81 -21.02 -9.52
CA ALA A 161 -16.02 -20.35 -10.56
C ALA A 161 -16.04 -18.81 -10.46
N ASN A 162 -16.90 -18.25 -9.61
CA ASN A 162 -16.96 -16.81 -9.32
C ASN A 162 -16.20 -16.43 -8.04
N ASN A 163 -15.46 -17.34 -7.44
CA ASN A 163 -14.64 -17.00 -6.28
C ASN A 163 -13.61 -15.97 -6.65
N THR A 164 -13.49 -14.91 -5.84
CA THR A 164 -12.51 -13.86 -6.05
C THR A 164 -11.61 -13.70 -4.83
N ILE A 165 -10.33 -13.45 -5.08
CA ILE A 165 -9.39 -13.00 -4.07
C ILE A 165 -8.85 -11.63 -4.43
N THR A 166 -8.74 -10.76 -3.46
CA THR A 166 -8.02 -9.49 -3.62
C THR A 166 -6.62 -9.66 -3.05
N ILE A 167 -5.62 -9.49 -3.90
CA ILE A 167 -4.23 -9.47 -3.49
C ILE A 167 -3.71 -8.04 -3.50
N GLY A 168 -3.10 -7.62 -2.41
CA GLY A 168 -2.55 -6.28 -2.25
C GLY A 168 -1.03 -6.29 -2.32
N ALA A 169 -0.46 -5.20 -2.78
CA ALA A 169 0.97 -4.97 -2.72
C ALA A 169 1.37 -4.56 -1.29
N SER A 170 1.41 -5.52 -0.38
CA SER A 170 2.11 -5.32 0.89
C SER A 170 3.56 -5.75 0.71
N GLY A 171 4.41 -4.79 0.33
CA GLY A 171 5.86 -4.92 0.46
C GLY A 171 6.61 -5.68 -0.64
N VAL A 172 5.96 -6.16 -1.70
CA VAL A 172 6.66 -6.75 -2.84
C VAL A 172 6.79 -5.70 -3.94
N ARG A 173 8.02 -5.34 -4.28
CA ARG A 173 8.32 -4.55 -5.48
C ARG A 173 7.75 -5.30 -6.67
N LEU A 174 6.74 -4.74 -7.33
CA LEU A 174 6.51 -5.04 -8.72
C LEU A 174 7.79 -4.59 -9.44
N THR A 175 8.67 -5.52 -9.74
CA THR A 175 9.72 -5.26 -10.72
C THR A 175 9.00 -4.85 -11.98
N SER A 176 9.18 -3.58 -12.36
CA SER A 176 8.69 -3.04 -13.62
C SER A 176 9.24 -3.89 -14.75
N ALA A 177 8.50 -4.93 -15.11
CA ALA A 177 8.67 -5.58 -16.39
C ALA A 177 8.28 -4.52 -17.41
N SER A 178 9.30 -3.91 -18.01
CA SER A 178 9.16 -2.96 -19.09
C SER A 178 8.20 -3.53 -20.14
N VAL A 179 7.05 -2.88 -20.29
CA VAL A 179 6.24 -2.97 -21.50
C VAL A 179 7.12 -2.42 -22.61
N ARG A 180 7.82 -3.30 -23.32
CA ARG A 180 8.36 -2.98 -24.64
C ARG A 180 7.28 -3.33 -25.65
N GLN A 181 6.81 -2.29 -26.32
CA GLN A 181 6.09 -2.41 -27.59
C GLN A 181 6.89 -3.21 -28.59
#